data_bcf3d1703b8792d90017ea4d27af3867
#
_entry.id   bcf3d1703b8792d90017ea4d27af3867
#
_cell.length_a   1.000
_cell.length_b   1.000
_cell.length_c   1.000
_cell.angle_alpha   90.00
_cell.angle_beta   90.00
_cell.angle_gamma   90.00
#
_symmetry.space_group_name_H-M   'P 1'
#
loop_
_entity.id
_entity.type
_entity.pdbx_description
1 polymer ?
#
loop_
_entity_poly.entity_id
_entity_poly.type
_entity_poly.pdbx_seq_one_letter_code
_entity_poly.pdbx_strand_id
1 'polypeptide(L)'
;MTQDKKFLGTEPVGRLLWRLAVPTVIAQLVNMLYNIVDRIYIGHIPETGSMALTGVGVCLPIIMIISAFAAFVSSGGAPRASIAMGRGDYDQAQRILGGCFTLQVAISLVLTAVLLIWNRPLLLAFGASGNTIEYAAQYMGVYALGTLFVELTLGLNTFITAQGFAQVGMKTVLIGAVANILLDPLFIFVLDMGVRGAALATVLSQGISCVWVISFLRGKKTLLRLEKAALPIRPRLILPCVALGTAAFIMQASESVISVCFNASLLKYGGDLAVGAMTILSSVMQFAMLPLQGIAQGAQPISSYNYGAGNAQRVRQTFWLLLKVSLGYALVLWGCIQLFPGVFARIFTPDAELVAFTAGVLRIYCGALFLMGIQIACQMTFVSIGNAPCSIIVAVLRKFVLLLPLIYLLPHLLADQTRAVFLAEPVADVIAVTGTVILFSSQFRKALRGLENDNKS
;
A
#
# COMPACT_ATOMS: atom_id res chain seq x y z
N MET A 1 5.73 -9.86 -30.03
CA MET A 1 6.68 -10.73 -29.31
C MET A 1 5.87 -11.50 -28.28
N THR A 2 5.71 -12.78 -28.47
CA THR A 2 5.16 -13.70 -27.44
C THR A 2 6.21 -13.79 -26.34
N GLN A 3 5.92 -13.19 -25.19
CA GLN A 3 6.81 -13.26 -24.04
C GLN A 3 6.91 -14.72 -23.61
N ASP A 4 8.13 -15.24 -23.45
CA ASP A 4 8.34 -16.60 -22.99
C ASP A 4 7.65 -16.78 -21.64
N LYS A 5 6.75 -17.76 -21.52
CA LYS A 5 5.99 -18.02 -20.29
C LYS A 5 6.88 -18.28 -19.07
N LYS A 6 8.16 -18.57 -19.29
CA LYS A 6 9.14 -18.93 -18.25
C LYS A 6 10.15 -17.81 -17.94
N PHE A 7 10.01 -16.62 -18.52
CA PHE A 7 11.03 -15.55 -18.38
C PHE A 7 11.36 -15.20 -16.91
N LEU A 8 10.38 -15.26 -15.99
CA LEU A 8 10.59 -15.05 -14.56
C LEU A 8 11.56 -16.08 -13.93
N GLY A 9 11.65 -17.27 -14.51
CA GLY A 9 12.56 -18.34 -14.08
C GLY A 9 13.88 -18.38 -14.82
N THR A 10 14.03 -17.70 -15.96
CA THR A 10 15.19 -17.86 -16.87
C THR A 10 16.05 -16.60 -16.98
N GLU A 11 15.46 -15.41 -17.05
CA GLU A 11 16.22 -14.17 -17.15
C GLU A 11 17.04 -13.86 -15.89
N PRO A 12 18.19 -13.15 -15.98
CA PRO A 12 18.99 -12.75 -14.84
C PRO A 12 18.17 -11.95 -13.80
N VAL A 13 18.25 -12.33 -12.52
CA VAL A 13 17.46 -11.75 -11.42
C VAL A 13 17.63 -10.22 -11.34
N GLY A 14 18.85 -9.69 -11.52
CA GLY A 14 19.12 -8.26 -11.48
C GLY A 14 18.38 -7.49 -12.57
N ARG A 15 18.39 -8.01 -13.81
CA ARG A 15 17.65 -7.39 -14.93
C ARG A 15 16.16 -7.45 -14.70
N LEU A 16 15.64 -8.59 -14.23
CA LEU A 16 14.22 -8.74 -13.90
C LEU A 16 13.77 -7.78 -12.80
N LEU A 17 14.57 -7.66 -11.73
CA LEU A 17 14.23 -6.76 -10.63
C LEU A 17 14.02 -5.33 -11.13
N TRP A 18 14.97 -4.77 -11.87
CA TRP A 18 14.85 -3.40 -12.38
C TRP A 18 13.73 -3.26 -13.41
N ARG A 19 13.55 -4.24 -14.29
CA ARG A 19 12.47 -4.27 -15.27
C ARG A 19 11.07 -4.25 -14.63
N LEU A 20 10.92 -4.85 -13.45
CA LEU A 20 9.66 -4.89 -12.73
C LEU A 20 9.54 -3.76 -11.70
N ALA A 21 10.63 -3.44 -10.98
CA ALA A 21 10.62 -2.43 -9.93
C ALA A 21 10.45 -0.99 -10.47
N VAL A 22 11.12 -0.65 -11.57
CA VAL A 22 11.02 0.73 -12.12
C VAL A 22 9.58 1.09 -12.48
N PRO A 23 8.82 0.27 -13.24
CA PRO A 23 7.42 0.58 -13.53
C PRO A 23 6.55 0.64 -12.27
N THR A 24 6.78 -0.22 -11.28
CA THR A 24 5.99 -0.19 -10.03
C THR A 24 6.30 1.04 -9.19
N VAL A 25 7.56 1.48 -9.12
CA VAL A 25 7.93 2.75 -8.46
C VAL A 25 7.28 3.93 -9.16
N ILE A 26 7.34 4.00 -10.50
CA ILE A 26 6.70 5.07 -11.27
C ILE A 26 5.18 5.07 -11.01
N ALA A 27 4.54 3.90 -10.98
CA ALA A 27 3.12 3.79 -10.68
C ALA A 27 2.77 4.36 -9.30
N GLN A 28 3.58 4.06 -8.26
CA GLN A 28 3.38 4.62 -6.92
C GLN A 28 3.52 6.15 -6.90
N LEU A 29 4.55 6.68 -7.56
CA LEU A 29 4.76 8.13 -7.63
C LEU A 29 3.63 8.83 -8.39
N VAL A 30 3.19 8.29 -9.52
CA VAL A 30 2.06 8.83 -10.29
C VAL A 30 0.77 8.79 -9.48
N ASN A 31 0.52 7.69 -8.77
CA ASN A 31 -0.64 7.56 -7.89
C ASN A 31 -0.66 8.65 -6.81
N MET A 32 0.48 8.96 -6.21
CA MET A 32 0.58 10.03 -5.24
C MET A 32 0.38 11.41 -5.87
N LEU A 33 1.01 11.66 -7.02
CA LEU A 33 0.92 12.95 -7.70
C LEU A 33 -0.52 13.29 -8.10
N TYR A 34 -1.26 12.34 -8.67
CA TYR A 34 -2.64 12.63 -9.05
C TYR A 34 -3.54 12.88 -7.83
N ASN A 35 -3.32 12.20 -6.70
CA ASN A 35 -4.04 12.48 -5.45
C ASN A 35 -3.78 13.90 -4.93
N ILE A 36 -2.56 14.43 -5.13
CA ILE A 36 -2.23 15.82 -4.79
C ILE A 36 -2.96 16.79 -5.72
N VAL A 37 -2.96 16.52 -7.02
CA VAL A 37 -3.63 17.36 -8.02
C VAL A 37 -5.14 17.42 -7.77
N ASP A 38 -5.79 16.28 -7.50
CA ASP A 38 -7.20 16.20 -7.14
C ASP A 38 -7.53 17.10 -5.94
N ARG A 39 -6.73 17.05 -4.87
CA ARG A 39 -6.89 17.91 -3.70
C ARG A 39 -6.70 19.40 -4.02
N ILE A 40 -5.78 19.73 -4.92
CA ILE A 40 -5.58 21.11 -5.37
C ILE A 40 -6.85 21.61 -6.07
N TYR A 41 -7.44 20.82 -6.96
CA TYR A 41 -8.69 21.19 -7.63
C TYR A 41 -9.84 21.36 -6.63
N ILE A 42 -10.02 20.44 -5.70
CA ILE A 42 -11.06 20.53 -4.65
C ILE A 42 -10.87 21.79 -3.80
N GLY A 43 -9.63 22.11 -3.41
CA GLY A 43 -9.31 23.29 -2.62
C GLY A 43 -9.57 24.62 -3.34
N HIS A 44 -9.64 24.62 -4.67
CA HIS A 44 -9.91 25.79 -5.50
C HIS A 44 -11.37 25.91 -5.93
N ILE A 45 -12.28 25.11 -5.39
CA ILE A 45 -13.72 25.27 -5.62
C ILE A 45 -14.14 26.66 -5.10
N PRO A 46 -14.79 27.51 -5.92
CA PRO A 46 -15.20 28.85 -5.50
C PRO A 46 -16.05 28.82 -4.23
N GLU A 47 -15.82 29.77 -3.32
CA GLU A 47 -16.53 29.99 -2.05
C GLU A 47 -16.44 28.86 -1.02
N THR A 48 -16.34 27.59 -1.44
CA THR A 48 -16.47 26.42 -0.56
C THR A 48 -15.21 25.54 -0.50
N GLY A 49 -14.17 25.85 -1.25
CA GLY A 49 -12.98 24.99 -1.42
C GLY A 49 -12.32 24.53 -0.12
N SER A 50 -12.18 25.41 0.87
CA SER A 50 -11.58 25.06 2.16
C SER A 50 -12.43 24.04 2.94
N MET A 51 -13.76 24.25 3.00
CA MET A 51 -14.68 23.31 3.66
C MET A 51 -14.81 21.99 2.89
N ALA A 52 -14.83 22.09 1.56
CA ALA A 52 -14.84 20.94 0.66
C ALA A 52 -13.60 20.06 0.84
N LEU A 53 -12.40 20.67 0.86
CA LEU A 53 -11.14 19.98 1.07
C LEU A 53 -11.09 19.31 2.46
N THR A 54 -11.57 20.00 3.49
CA THR A 54 -11.67 19.44 4.85
C THR A 54 -12.66 18.27 4.89
N GLY A 55 -13.82 18.40 4.25
CA GLY A 55 -14.83 17.34 4.15
C GLY A 55 -14.30 16.09 3.44
N VAL A 56 -13.62 16.27 2.31
CA VAL A 56 -12.97 15.16 1.58
C VAL A 56 -11.85 14.55 2.43
N GLY A 57 -11.13 15.37 3.20
CA GLY A 57 -10.11 14.89 4.14
C GLY A 57 -10.65 13.87 5.16
N VAL A 58 -11.89 14.07 5.64
CA VAL A 58 -12.56 13.11 6.54
C VAL A 58 -12.89 11.77 5.84
N CYS A 59 -13.06 11.78 4.52
CA CYS A 59 -13.30 10.55 3.75
C CYS A 59 -12.05 9.67 3.60
N LEU A 60 -10.84 10.22 3.76
CA LEU A 60 -9.58 9.50 3.49
C LEU A 60 -9.39 8.23 4.31
N PRO A 61 -9.65 8.19 5.62
CA PRO A 61 -9.54 6.94 6.39
C PRO A 61 -10.48 5.85 5.86
N ILE A 62 -11.67 6.23 5.42
CA ILE A 62 -12.65 5.29 4.85
C ILE A 62 -12.14 4.75 3.50
N ILE A 63 -11.59 5.62 2.65
CA ILE A 63 -10.98 5.24 1.36
C ILE A 63 -9.78 4.31 1.59
N MET A 64 -8.97 4.55 2.62
CA MET A 64 -7.87 3.66 3.00
C MET A 64 -8.36 2.27 3.44
N ILE A 65 -9.48 2.21 4.16
CA ILE A 65 -10.12 0.93 4.55
C ILE A 65 -10.61 0.18 3.31
N ILE A 66 -11.23 0.86 2.35
CA ILE A 66 -11.62 0.25 1.07
C ILE A 66 -10.38 -0.33 0.36
N SER A 67 -9.31 0.44 0.24
CA SER A 67 -8.06 -0.03 -0.36
C SER A 67 -7.43 -1.20 0.41
N ALA A 68 -7.60 -1.24 1.74
CA ALA A 68 -7.15 -2.36 2.57
C ALA A 68 -7.91 -3.66 2.25
N PHE A 69 -9.21 -3.57 1.94
CA PHE A 69 -9.97 -4.74 1.49
C PHE A 69 -9.52 -5.24 0.11
N ALA A 70 -9.20 -4.35 -0.82
CA ALA A 70 -8.59 -4.74 -2.10
C ALA A 70 -7.26 -5.48 -1.86
N ALA A 71 -6.40 -4.96 -0.98
CA ALA A 71 -5.14 -5.59 -0.60
C ALA A 71 -5.35 -6.92 0.13
N PHE A 72 -6.39 -7.04 0.96
CA PHE A 72 -6.74 -8.26 1.68
C PHE A 72 -6.91 -9.48 0.77
N VAL A 73 -7.47 -9.29 -0.40
CA VAL A 73 -7.65 -10.37 -1.37
C VAL A 73 -6.45 -10.49 -2.30
N SER A 74 -5.97 -9.37 -2.84
CA SER A 74 -4.97 -9.38 -3.92
C SER A 74 -3.56 -9.64 -3.45
N SER A 75 -3.15 -9.09 -2.28
CA SER A 75 -1.79 -9.27 -1.75
C SER A 75 -1.49 -10.72 -1.33
N GLY A 76 -2.52 -11.53 -1.12
CA GLY A 76 -2.35 -12.96 -0.91
C GLY A 76 -2.61 -13.80 -2.16
N GLY A 77 -3.60 -13.40 -2.97
CA GLY A 77 -3.97 -14.10 -4.18
C GLY A 77 -2.90 -14.05 -5.27
N ALA A 78 -2.35 -12.88 -5.53
CA ALA A 78 -1.35 -12.68 -6.58
C ALA A 78 -0.05 -13.47 -6.36
N PRO A 79 0.60 -13.47 -5.17
CA PRO A 79 1.76 -14.33 -4.91
C PRO A 79 1.45 -15.81 -5.07
N ARG A 80 0.30 -16.26 -4.58
CA ARG A 80 -0.11 -17.67 -4.71
C ARG A 80 -0.37 -18.09 -6.15
N ALA A 81 -0.97 -17.21 -6.95
CA ALA A 81 -1.11 -17.44 -8.38
C ALA A 81 0.28 -17.51 -9.07
N SER A 82 1.23 -16.66 -8.67
CA SER A 82 2.60 -16.69 -9.19
C SER A 82 3.34 -17.96 -8.79
N ILE A 83 3.15 -18.46 -7.56
CA ILE A 83 3.68 -19.76 -7.11
C ILE A 83 3.10 -20.91 -7.95
N ALA A 84 1.79 -20.89 -8.19
CA ALA A 84 1.14 -21.92 -9.04
C ALA A 84 1.67 -21.88 -10.47
N MET A 85 1.89 -20.69 -11.05
CA MET A 85 2.55 -20.56 -12.37
C MET A 85 3.96 -21.13 -12.37
N GLY A 86 4.73 -20.90 -11.30
CA GLY A 86 6.08 -21.46 -11.15
C GLY A 86 6.09 -22.99 -11.13
N ARG A 87 5.07 -23.62 -10.53
CA ARG A 87 4.84 -25.07 -10.55
C ARG A 87 4.37 -25.60 -11.92
N GLY A 88 4.04 -24.72 -12.85
CA GLY A 88 3.44 -25.09 -14.13
C GLY A 88 1.93 -25.31 -14.08
N ASP A 89 1.30 -25.14 -12.92
CA ASP A 89 -0.16 -25.31 -12.71
C ASP A 89 -0.91 -23.99 -13.02
N TYR A 90 -1.01 -23.69 -14.30
CA TYR A 90 -1.72 -22.49 -14.78
C TYR A 90 -3.22 -22.58 -14.54
N ASP A 91 -3.81 -23.77 -14.49
CA ASP A 91 -5.24 -23.96 -14.18
C ASP A 91 -5.52 -23.52 -12.74
N GLN A 92 -4.72 -23.94 -11.78
CA GLN A 92 -4.83 -23.49 -10.39
C GLN A 92 -4.62 -21.98 -10.28
N ALA A 93 -3.63 -21.42 -10.98
CA ALA A 93 -3.38 -19.98 -10.98
C ALA A 93 -4.55 -19.16 -11.53
N GLN A 94 -5.20 -19.62 -12.62
CA GLN A 94 -6.40 -19.00 -13.18
C GLN A 94 -7.60 -19.10 -12.22
N ARG A 95 -7.77 -20.23 -11.53
CA ARG A 95 -8.83 -20.41 -10.52
C ARG A 95 -8.63 -19.50 -9.31
N ILE A 96 -7.38 -19.24 -8.90
CA ILE A 96 -7.06 -18.25 -7.87
C ILE A 96 -7.45 -16.86 -8.35
N LEU A 97 -7.06 -16.45 -9.56
CA LEU A 97 -7.43 -15.16 -10.14
C LEU A 97 -8.95 -14.98 -10.18
N GLY A 98 -9.68 -15.97 -10.74
CA GLY A 98 -11.14 -15.90 -10.87
C GLY A 98 -11.86 -15.89 -9.53
N GLY A 99 -11.44 -16.72 -8.58
CA GLY A 99 -12.01 -16.76 -7.23
C GLY A 99 -11.75 -15.46 -6.45
N CYS A 100 -10.54 -14.88 -6.57
CA CYS A 100 -10.22 -13.57 -5.99
C CYS A 100 -11.05 -12.45 -6.64
N PHE A 101 -11.24 -12.47 -7.96
CA PHE A 101 -12.12 -11.53 -8.65
C PHE A 101 -13.54 -11.58 -8.08
N THR A 102 -14.11 -12.77 -7.97
CA THR A 102 -15.49 -12.94 -7.43
C THR A 102 -15.58 -12.49 -5.98
N LEU A 103 -14.56 -12.79 -5.16
CA LEU A 103 -14.52 -12.35 -3.77
C LEU A 103 -14.42 -10.81 -3.67
N GLN A 104 -13.62 -10.17 -4.51
CA GLN A 104 -13.53 -8.70 -4.55
C GLN A 104 -14.85 -8.06 -4.99
N VAL A 105 -15.54 -8.62 -5.97
CA VAL A 105 -16.89 -8.17 -6.35
C VAL A 105 -17.86 -8.29 -5.17
N ALA A 106 -17.85 -9.40 -4.46
CA ALA A 106 -18.72 -9.58 -3.29
C ALA A 106 -18.41 -8.58 -2.18
N ILE A 107 -17.12 -8.38 -1.84
CA ILE A 107 -16.68 -7.40 -0.84
C ILE A 107 -17.07 -5.99 -1.26
N SER A 108 -16.85 -5.61 -2.52
CA SER A 108 -17.18 -4.27 -3.00
C SER A 108 -18.68 -3.97 -2.94
N LEU A 109 -19.53 -4.95 -3.22
CA LEU A 109 -20.99 -4.80 -3.10
C LEU A 109 -21.40 -4.59 -1.63
N VAL A 110 -20.80 -5.35 -0.71
CA VAL A 110 -21.04 -5.18 0.74
C VAL A 110 -20.57 -3.81 1.20
N LEU A 111 -19.35 -3.40 0.81
CA LEU A 111 -18.81 -2.08 1.15
C LEU A 111 -19.68 -0.95 0.59
N THR A 112 -20.11 -1.05 -0.66
CA THR A 112 -21.03 -0.08 -1.27
C THR A 112 -22.32 0.02 -0.47
N ALA A 113 -22.94 -1.10 -0.11
CA ALA A 113 -24.16 -1.09 0.70
C ALA A 113 -23.94 -0.45 2.08
N VAL A 114 -22.85 -0.82 2.78
CA VAL A 114 -22.49 -0.23 4.08
C VAL A 114 -22.27 1.27 3.95
N LEU A 115 -21.52 1.72 2.96
CA LEU A 115 -21.18 3.12 2.77
C LEU A 115 -22.41 3.98 2.38
N LEU A 116 -23.35 3.41 1.62
CA LEU A 116 -24.59 4.14 1.27
C LEU A 116 -25.58 4.19 2.42
N ILE A 117 -25.74 3.09 3.17
CA ILE A 117 -26.71 3.01 4.28
C ILE A 117 -26.23 3.84 5.49
N TRP A 118 -24.94 3.72 5.85
CA TRP A 118 -24.36 4.39 7.02
C TRP A 118 -23.43 5.57 6.65
N ASN A 119 -23.64 6.22 5.51
CA ASN A 119 -22.78 7.30 5.01
C ASN A 119 -22.53 8.37 6.11
N ARG A 120 -23.57 9.06 6.56
CA ARG A 120 -23.44 10.12 7.56
C ARG A 120 -22.94 9.64 8.94
N PRO A 121 -23.48 8.54 9.53
CA PRO A 121 -22.98 8.03 10.80
C PRO A 121 -21.48 7.67 10.77
N LEU A 122 -21.01 7.05 9.70
CA LEU A 122 -19.59 6.73 9.53
C LEU A 122 -18.73 8.00 9.46
N LEU A 123 -19.12 8.96 8.62
CA LEU A 123 -18.37 10.20 8.48
C LEU A 123 -18.31 11.01 9.79
N LEU A 124 -19.38 11.04 10.55
CA LEU A 124 -19.39 11.66 11.89
C LEU A 124 -18.46 10.91 12.85
N ALA A 125 -18.45 9.59 12.82
CA ALA A 125 -17.55 8.78 13.64
C ALA A 125 -16.07 9.01 13.26
N PHE A 126 -15.77 9.33 12.01
CA PHE A 126 -14.43 9.66 11.52
C PHE A 126 -14.06 11.15 11.62
N GLY A 127 -14.90 11.97 12.26
CA GLY A 127 -14.57 13.34 12.64
C GLY A 127 -15.15 14.44 11.74
N ALA A 128 -16.20 14.17 10.97
CA ALA A 128 -16.92 15.21 10.26
C ALA A 128 -17.62 16.14 11.25
N SER A 129 -17.50 17.44 11.02
CA SER A 129 -18.23 18.48 11.78
C SER A 129 -19.55 18.84 11.11
N GLY A 130 -20.41 19.59 11.82
CA GLY A 130 -21.66 20.12 11.24
C GLY A 130 -21.46 20.89 9.94
N ASN A 131 -20.30 21.56 9.77
CA ASN A 131 -19.99 22.37 8.60
C ASN A 131 -19.40 21.54 7.45
N THR A 132 -18.77 20.39 7.73
CA THR A 132 -18.06 19.57 6.72
C THR A 132 -18.82 18.33 6.32
N ILE A 133 -19.80 17.88 7.13
CA ILE A 133 -20.54 16.63 6.91
C ILE A 133 -21.24 16.58 5.54
N GLU A 134 -21.77 17.72 5.08
CA GLU A 134 -22.50 17.76 3.80
C GLU A 134 -21.57 17.51 2.63
N TYR A 135 -20.38 18.15 2.62
CA TYR A 135 -19.37 17.95 1.59
C TYR A 135 -18.82 16.52 1.63
N ALA A 136 -18.52 16.01 2.82
CA ALA A 136 -18.04 14.64 3.00
C ALA A 136 -19.08 13.61 2.54
N ALA A 137 -20.36 13.80 2.87
CA ALA A 137 -21.46 12.91 2.50
C ALA A 137 -21.72 12.91 0.99
N GLN A 138 -21.63 14.08 0.35
CA GLN A 138 -21.76 14.21 -1.11
C GLN A 138 -20.62 13.48 -1.84
N TYR A 139 -19.38 13.67 -1.39
CA TYR A 139 -18.22 12.99 -1.96
C TYR A 139 -18.32 11.48 -1.78
N MET A 140 -18.54 11.02 -0.54
CA MET A 140 -18.58 9.61 -0.20
C MET A 140 -19.78 8.89 -0.84
N GLY A 141 -20.92 9.55 -0.98
CA GLY A 141 -22.10 8.97 -1.64
C GLY A 141 -21.83 8.62 -3.10
N VAL A 142 -21.15 9.50 -3.84
CA VAL A 142 -20.73 9.22 -5.22
C VAL A 142 -19.59 8.20 -5.27
N TYR A 143 -18.59 8.36 -4.40
CA TYR A 143 -17.44 7.45 -4.33
C TYR A 143 -17.86 6.01 -4.02
N ALA A 144 -18.84 5.82 -3.12
CA ALA A 144 -19.37 4.51 -2.76
C ALA A 144 -19.90 3.72 -3.95
N LEU A 145 -20.53 4.38 -4.93
CA LEU A 145 -20.99 3.74 -6.17
C LEU A 145 -19.82 3.25 -7.04
N GLY A 146 -18.66 3.87 -6.91
CA GLY A 146 -17.42 3.51 -7.61
C GLY A 146 -16.55 2.49 -6.90
N THR A 147 -16.91 2.05 -5.69
CA THR A 147 -16.10 1.12 -4.88
C THR A 147 -15.75 -0.16 -5.65
N LEU A 148 -16.68 -0.68 -6.46
CA LEU A 148 -16.44 -1.84 -7.33
C LEU A 148 -15.26 -1.61 -8.29
N PHE A 149 -15.19 -0.45 -8.93
CA PHE A 149 -14.11 -0.14 -9.87
C PHE A 149 -12.78 0.02 -9.15
N VAL A 150 -12.77 0.65 -7.97
CA VAL A 150 -11.57 0.82 -7.13
C VAL A 150 -11.03 -0.54 -6.70
N GLU A 151 -11.88 -1.39 -6.12
CA GLU A 151 -11.53 -2.74 -5.67
C GLU A 151 -10.94 -3.59 -6.80
N LEU A 152 -11.63 -3.64 -7.93
CA LEU A 152 -11.21 -4.43 -9.08
C LEU A 152 -9.94 -3.88 -9.73
N THR A 153 -9.81 -2.55 -9.86
CA THR A 153 -8.61 -1.94 -10.43
C THR A 153 -7.38 -2.26 -9.59
N LEU A 154 -7.43 -2.00 -8.29
CA LEU A 154 -6.32 -2.25 -7.37
C LEU A 154 -5.99 -3.74 -7.28
N GLY A 155 -7.01 -4.56 -7.11
CA GLY A 155 -6.83 -5.99 -6.91
C GLY A 155 -6.31 -6.71 -8.15
N LEU A 156 -6.95 -6.52 -9.29
CA LEU A 156 -6.56 -7.19 -10.54
C LEU A 156 -5.23 -6.68 -11.09
N ASN A 157 -4.90 -5.40 -10.88
CA ASN A 157 -3.61 -4.85 -11.28
C ASN A 157 -2.43 -5.56 -10.58
N THR A 158 -2.63 -5.99 -9.33
CA THR A 158 -1.66 -6.79 -8.59
C THR A 158 -1.41 -8.16 -9.27
N PHE A 159 -2.46 -8.79 -9.80
CA PHE A 159 -2.31 -10.03 -10.57
C PHE A 159 -1.61 -9.84 -11.91
N ILE A 160 -1.79 -8.69 -12.57
CA ILE A 160 -1.05 -8.34 -13.79
C ILE A 160 0.45 -8.23 -13.49
N THR A 161 0.80 -7.52 -12.40
CA THR A 161 2.18 -7.38 -11.95
C THR A 161 2.79 -8.72 -11.54
N ALA A 162 2.03 -9.57 -10.85
CA ALA A 162 2.45 -10.91 -10.43
C ALA A 162 2.78 -11.86 -11.59
N GLN A 163 2.22 -11.63 -12.77
CA GLN A 163 2.57 -12.32 -14.01
C GLN A 163 3.85 -11.76 -14.66
N GLY A 164 4.46 -10.71 -14.09
CA GLY A 164 5.64 -10.02 -14.64
C GLY A 164 5.32 -8.90 -15.63
N PHE A 165 4.05 -8.49 -15.78
CA PHE A 165 3.63 -7.39 -16.66
C PHE A 165 3.59 -6.05 -15.91
N ALA A 166 4.63 -5.70 -15.15
CA ALA A 166 4.69 -4.45 -14.37
C ALA A 166 4.48 -3.18 -15.21
N GLN A 167 4.92 -3.17 -16.47
CA GLN A 167 4.66 -2.05 -17.39
C GLN A 167 3.17 -1.88 -17.71
N VAL A 168 2.42 -2.96 -17.81
CA VAL A 168 0.95 -2.90 -17.99
C VAL A 168 0.30 -2.39 -16.72
N GLY A 169 0.77 -2.85 -15.55
CA GLY A 169 0.33 -2.36 -14.26
C GLY A 169 0.57 -0.85 -14.09
N MET A 170 1.73 -0.36 -14.49
CA MET A 170 2.04 1.08 -14.51
C MET A 170 1.09 1.84 -15.45
N LYS A 171 0.85 1.32 -16.67
CA LYS A 171 -0.09 1.94 -17.62
C LYS A 171 -1.50 2.03 -17.06
N THR A 172 -1.95 1.05 -16.28
CA THR A 172 -3.26 1.11 -15.58
C THR A 172 -3.35 2.36 -14.70
N VAL A 173 -2.32 2.61 -13.90
CA VAL A 173 -2.28 3.78 -13.00
C VAL A 173 -2.18 5.08 -13.81
N LEU A 174 -1.35 5.12 -14.85
CA LEU A 174 -1.22 6.28 -15.74
C LEU A 174 -2.55 6.64 -16.42
N ILE A 175 -3.27 5.66 -16.94
CA ILE A 175 -4.58 5.86 -17.59
C ILE A 175 -5.57 6.47 -16.58
N GLY A 176 -5.65 5.92 -15.37
CA GLY A 176 -6.50 6.45 -14.32
C GLY A 176 -6.12 7.87 -13.91
N ALA A 177 -4.82 8.13 -13.70
CA ALA A 177 -4.32 9.44 -13.31
C ALA A 177 -4.59 10.52 -14.38
N VAL A 178 -4.31 10.23 -15.64
CA VAL A 178 -4.56 11.17 -16.75
C VAL A 178 -6.06 11.42 -16.90
N ALA A 179 -6.88 10.37 -16.84
CA ALA A 179 -8.33 10.52 -16.92
C ALA A 179 -8.87 11.38 -15.76
N ASN A 180 -8.40 11.16 -14.53
CA ASN A 180 -8.81 11.94 -13.37
C ASN A 180 -8.42 13.40 -13.50
N ILE A 181 -7.15 13.72 -13.84
CA ILE A 181 -6.65 15.08 -14.01
C ILE A 181 -7.44 15.85 -15.09
N LEU A 182 -7.91 15.16 -16.12
CA LEU A 182 -8.71 15.79 -17.20
C LEU A 182 -10.19 15.92 -16.81
N LEU A 183 -10.75 14.96 -16.09
CA LEU A 183 -12.16 14.96 -15.70
C LEU A 183 -12.46 15.87 -14.51
N ASP A 184 -11.51 16.05 -13.57
CA ASP A 184 -11.69 16.91 -12.41
C ASP A 184 -12.09 18.34 -12.78
N PRO A 185 -11.32 19.10 -13.59
CA PRO A 185 -11.71 20.46 -13.94
C PRO A 185 -13.00 20.50 -14.75
N LEU A 186 -13.29 19.48 -15.56
CA LEU A 186 -14.54 19.40 -16.32
C LEU A 186 -15.75 19.29 -15.40
N PHE A 187 -15.74 18.37 -14.43
CA PHE A 187 -16.88 18.14 -13.55
C PHE A 187 -16.94 19.17 -12.42
N ILE A 188 -15.81 19.59 -11.87
CA ILE A 188 -15.77 20.52 -10.74
C ILE A 188 -16.17 21.93 -11.20
N PHE A 189 -15.53 22.44 -12.27
CA PHE A 189 -15.64 23.86 -12.66
C PHE A 189 -16.55 24.08 -13.87
N VAL A 190 -16.42 23.30 -14.95
CA VAL A 190 -17.20 23.53 -16.17
C VAL A 190 -18.66 23.10 -15.99
N LEU A 191 -18.91 21.94 -15.35
CA LEU A 191 -20.25 21.45 -15.06
C LEU A 191 -20.78 21.90 -13.67
N ASP A 192 -19.98 22.66 -12.92
CA ASP A 192 -20.32 23.24 -11.62
C ASP A 192 -20.86 22.20 -10.61
N MET A 193 -20.31 20.98 -10.65
CA MET A 193 -20.73 19.92 -9.74
C MET A 193 -20.01 19.95 -8.38
N GLY A 194 -19.00 20.82 -8.23
CA GLY A 194 -18.22 20.95 -7.00
C GLY A 194 -17.63 19.62 -6.51
N VAL A 195 -17.82 19.31 -5.22
CA VAL A 195 -17.29 18.10 -4.59
C VAL A 195 -17.84 16.80 -5.19
N ARG A 196 -19.10 16.79 -5.64
CA ARG A 196 -19.69 15.64 -6.35
C ARG A 196 -18.98 15.39 -7.67
N GLY A 197 -18.54 16.47 -8.34
CA GLY A 197 -17.77 16.40 -9.59
C GLY A 197 -16.41 15.73 -9.38
N ALA A 198 -15.69 16.07 -8.31
CA ALA A 198 -14.42 15.43 -7.96
C ALA A 198 -14.60 13.92 -7.69
N ALA A 199 -15.62 13.54 -6.92
CA ALA A 199 -15.92 12.14 -6.67
C ALA A 199 -16.28 11.39 -7.97
N LEU A 200 -17.09 12.00 -8.84
CA LEU A 200 -17.48 11.40 -10.12
C LEU A 200 -16.28 11.24 -11.06
N ALA A 201 -15.39 12.23 -11.13
CA ALA A 201 -14.15 12.13 -11.90
C ALA A 201 -13.28 10.97 -11.42
N THR A 202 -13.13 10.80 -10.11
CA THR A 202 -12.41 9.66 -9.51
C THR A 202 -13.08 8.34 -9.86
N VAL A 203 -14.39 8.21 -9.72
CA VAL A 203 -15.12 6.98 -10.05
C VAL A 203 -14.99 6.61 -11.53
N LEU A 204 -15.16 7.59 -12.43
CA LEU A 204 -15.04 7.34 -13.87
C LEU A 204 -13.61 6.99 -14.28
N SER A 205 -12.60 7.65 -13.71
CA SER A 205 -11.20 7.33 -13.99
C SER A 205 -10.83 5.92 -13.51
N GLN A 206 -11.32 5.50 -12.36
CA GLN A 206 -11.18 4.13 -11.88
C GLN A 206 -11.97 3.14 -12.75
N GLY A 207 -13.14 3.53 -13.25
CA GLY A 207 -13.91 2.74 -14.20
C GLY A 207 -13.14 2.50 -15.50
N ILE A 208 -12.52 3.53 -16.07
CA ILE A 208 -11.67 3.42 -17.28
C ILE A 208 -10.47 2.49 -17.01
N SER A 209 -9.80 2.64 -15.88
CA SER A 209 -8.71 1.74 -15.47
C SER A 209 -9.19 0.30 -15.28
N CYS A 210 -10.37 0.10 -14.69
CA CYS A 210 -10.98 -1.22 -14.50
C CYS A 210 -11.27 -1.92 -15.85
N VAL A 211 -11.85 -1.20 -16.80
CA VAL A 211 -12.09 -1.72 -18.15
C VAL A 211 -10.77 -2.10 -18.83
N TRP A 212 -9.74 -1.28 -18.70
CA TRP A 212 -8.40 -1.59 -19.21
C TRP A 212 -7.82 -2.88 -18.62
N VAL A 213 -7.86 -3.03 -17.29
CA VAL A 213 -7.35 -4.21 -16.57
C VAL A 213 -8.12 -5.48 -16.98
N ILE A 214 -9.44 -5.42 -17.00
CA ILE A 214 -10.30 -6.56 -17.41
C ILE A 214 -10.04 -6.91 -18.87
N SER A 215 -9.92 -5.93 -19.75
CA SER A 215 -9.63 -6.14 -21.18
C SER A 215 -8.27 -6.82 -21.37
N PHE A 216 -7.26 -6.44 -20.60
CA PHE A 216 -5.97 -7.09 -20.62
C PHE A 216 -6.06 -8.54 -20.14
N LEU A 217 -6.72 -8.80 -19.00
CA LEU A 217 -6.86 -10.14 -18.43
C LEU A 217 -7.77 -11.08 -19.25
N ARG A 218 -8.59 -10.55 -20.12
CA ARG A 218 -9.37 -11.33 -21.11
C ARG A 218 -8.66 -11.46 -22.45
N GLY A 219 -7.59 -10.71 -22.66
CA GLY A 219 -6.83 -10.68 -23.90
C GLY A 219 -5.95 -11.91 -24.12
N LYS A 220 -5.27 -11.93 -25.29
CA LYS A 220 -4.36 -13.02 -25.67
C LYS A 220 -2.94 -12.86 -25.13
N LYS A 221 -2.60 -11.69 -24.60
CA LYS A 221 -1.22 -11.36 -24.13
C LYS A 221 -0.97 -11.75 -22.68
N THR A 222 -2.02 -11.90 -21.87
CA THR A 222 -1.93 -12.32 -20.47
C THR A 222 -1.60 -13.81 -20.35
N LEU A 223 -0.87 -14.19 -19.31
CA LEU A 223 -0.62 -15.59 -18.99
C LEU A 223 -1.80 -16.24 -18.27
N LEU A 224 -2.44 -15.50 -17.36
CA LEU A 224 -3.64 -15.91 -16.64
C LEU A 224 -4.83 -15.15 -17.17
N ARG A 225 -5.82 -15.88 -17.67
CA ARG A 225 -7.04 -15.30 -18.23
C ARG A 225 -8.18 -15.30 -17.22
N LEU A 226 -8.94 -14.21 -17.22
CA LEU A 226 -10.19 -14.15 -16.47
C LEU A 226 -11.30 -14.84 -17.29
N GLU A 227 -11.52 -16.12 -17.01
CA GLU A 227 -12.50 -16.97 -17.70
C GLU A 227 -13.68 -17.30 -16.78
N LYS A 228 -14.87 -17.48 -17.36
CA LYS A 228 -16.09 -17.80 -16.59
C LYS A 228 -15.96 -19.08 -15.76
N ALA A 229 -15.25 -20.08 -16.26
CA ALA A 229 -15.02 -21.35 -15.57
C ALA A 229 -14.15 -21.20 -14.28
N ALA A 230 -13.39 -20.13 -14.18
CA ALA A 230 -12.52 -19.83 -13.03
C ALA A 230 -13.20 -19.00 -11.94
N LEU A 231 -14.37 -18.40 -12.19
CA LEU A 231 -15.07 -17.51 -11.28
C LEU A 231 -15.56 -18.13 -9.95
N PRO A 232 -15.98 -19.42 -9.91
CA PRO A 232 -16.48 -19.99 -8.68
C PRO A 232 -15.45 -19.95 -7.54
N ILE A 233 -15.86 -19.45 -6.39
CA ILE A 233 -15.03 -19.43 -5.17
C ILE A 233 -14.82 -20.86 -4.70
N ARG A 234 -13.56 -21.29 -4.67
CA ARG A 234 -13.15 -22.57 -4.09
C ARG A 234 -12.47 -22.32 -2.75
N PRO A 235 -13.11 -22.61 -1.60
CA PRO A 235 -12.58 -22.27 -0.29
C PRO A 235 -11.15 -22.77 -0.06
N ARG A 236 -10.83 -23.98 -0.51
CA ARG A 236 -9.48 -24.57 -0.40
C ARG A 236 -8.37 -23.76 -1.10
N LEU A 237 -8.71 -23.01 -2.16
CA LEU A 237 -7.76 -22.15 -2.87
C LEU A 237 -7.75 -20.72 -2.35
N ILE A 238 -8.92 -20.20 -1.99
CA ILE A 238 -9.10 -18.78 -1.66
C ILE A 238 -8.78 -18.51 -0.19
N LEU A 239 -9.12 -19.41 0.75
CA LEU A 239 -8.83 -19.22 2.16
C LEU A 239 -7.33 -18.99 2.46
N PRO A 240 -6.39 -19.74 1.87
CA PRO A 240 -4.98 -19.43 2.02
C PRO A 240 -4.54 -18.09 1.40
N CYS A 241 -5.21 -17.61 0.34
CA CYS A 241 -4.97 -16.29 -0.23
C CYS A 241 -5.40 -15.20 0.74
N VAL A 242 -6.61 -15.32 1.30
CA VAL A 242 -7.15 -14.39 2.30
C VAL A 242 -6.26 -14.38 3.56
N ALA A 243 -5.83 -15.55 4.04
CA ALA A 243 -4.93 -15.66 5.18
C ALA A 243 -3.60 -14.91 4.94
N LEU A 244 -3.02 -15.02 3.76
CA LEU A 244 -1.80 -14.29 3.41
C LEU A 244 -2.05 -12.78 3.27
N GLY A 245 -3.19 -12.38 2.70
CA GLY A 245 -3.59 -10.98 2.54
C GLY A 245 -3.95 -10.28 3.85
N THR A 246 -4.24 -11.04 4.91
CA THR A 246 -4.55 -10.49 6.25
C THR A 246 -3.42 -9.59 6.77
N ALA A 247 -2.16 -9.92 6.51
CA ALA A 247 -1.03 -9.08 6.91
C ALA A 247 -1.08 -7.70 6.24
N ALA A 248 -1.35 -7.65 4.94
CA ALA A 248 -1.47 -6.39 4.20
C ALA A 248 -2.68 -5.56 4.67
N PHE A 249 -3.80 -6.22 4.93
CA PHE A 249 -4.97 -5.57 5.52
C PHE A 249 -4.66 -4.94 6.89
N ILE A 250 -4.04 -5.70 7.80
CA ILE A 250 -3.63 -5.22 9.12
C ILE A 250 -2.70 -4.02 8.99
N MET A 251 -1.71 -4.09 8.11
CA MET A 251 -0.76 -3.00 7.90
C MET A 251 -1.45 -1.73 7.43
N GLN A 252 -2.34 -1.79 6.46
CA GLN A 252 -3.04 -0.61 5.95
C GLN A 252 -4.10 -0.08 6.91
N ALA A 253 -4.94 -0.95 7.46
CA ALA A 253 -5.99 -0.54 8.39
C ALA A 253 -5.44 0.04 9.70
N SER A 254 -4.29 -0.44 10.16
CA SER A 254 -3.66 0.07 11.39
C SER A 254 -3.10 1.48 11.26
N GLU A 255 -2.76 1.94 10.05
CA GLU A 255 -2.20 3.29 9.85
C GLU A 255 -3.14 4.40 10.36
N SER A 256 -4.45 4.27 10.11
CA SER A 256 -5.42 5.23 10.60
C SER A 256 -5.51 5.24 12.13
N VAL A 257 -5.51 4.07 12.76
CA VAL A 257 -5.56 3.94 14.23
C VAL A 257 -4.30 4.54 14.86
N ILE A 258 -3.13 4.22 14.32
CA ILE A 258 -1.84 4.71 14.82
C ILE A 258 -1.76 6.23 14.66
N SER A 259 -2.19 6.79 13.54
CA SER A 259 -2.22 8.24 13.32
C SER A 259 -3.08 8.95 14.36
N VAL A 260 -4.25 8.42 14.69
CA VAL A 260 -5.11 8.98 15.76
C VAL A 260 -4.42 8.92 17.11
N CYS A 261 -3.77 7.79 17.44
CA CYS A 261 -3.07 7.62 18.72
C CYS A 261 -1.87 8.59 18.84
N PHE A 262 -1.07 8.74 17.77
CA PHE A 262 0.01 9.72 17.72
C PHE A 262 -0.52 11.15 17.92
N ASN A 263 -1.52 11.54 17.16
CA ASN A 263 -2.08 12.90 17.23
C ASN A 263 -2.67 13.20 18.61
N ALA A 264 -3.40 12.25 19.20
CA ALA A 264 -3.96 12.41 20.54
C ALA A 264 -2.87 12.57 21.62
N SER A 265 -1.82 11.76 21.57
CA SER A 265 -0.69 11.85 22.49
C SER A 265 0.13 13.13 22.29
N LEU A 266 0.39 13.50 21.04
CA LEU A 266 1.16 14.72 20.72
C LEU A 266 0.38 15.99 21.07
N LEU A 267 -0.95 16.02 20.86
CA LEU A 267 -1.78 17.13 21.29
C LEU A 267 -1.74 17.31 22.81
N LYS A 268 -1.76 16.21 23.56
CA LYS A 268 -1.72 16.22 25.03
C LYS A 268 -0.38 16.74 25.57
N TYR A 269 0.75 16.37 24.98
CA TYR A 269 2.06 16.66 25.54
C TYR A 269 2.82 17.80 24.84
N GLY A 270 2.53 18.07 23.58
CA GLY A 270 3.24 19.06 22.75
C GLY A 270 2.36 20.09 22.05
N GLY A 271 1.03 19.99 22.21
CA GLY A 271 0.08 20.91 21.61
C GLY A 271 0.06 20.90 20.09
N ASP A 272 -0.47 21.96 19.51
CA ASP A 272 -0.68 22.10 18.06
C ASP A 272 0.65 22.08 17.27
N LEU A 273 1.75 22.58 17.85
CA LEU A 273 3.07 22.57 17.22
C LEU A 273 3.55 21.14 16.95
N ALA A 274 3.37 20.23 17.93
CA ALA A 274 3.75 18.83 17.80
C ALA A 274 2.87 18.07 16.80
N VAL A 275 1.56 18.34 16.77
CA VAL A 275 0.64 17.77 15.78
C VAL A 275 0.95 18.28 14.38
N GLY A 276 1.28 19.56 14.23
CA GLY A 276 1.72 20.14 12.96
C GLY A 276 3.01 19.49 12.45
N ALA A 277 3.99 19.29 13.34
CA ALA A 277 5.22 18.59 13.02
C ALA A 277 4.93 17.14 12.58
N MET A 278 4.04 16.39 13.28
CA MET A 278 3.66 15.02 12.90
C MET A 278 3.01 14.95 11.52
N THR A 279 2.24 15.94 11.13
CA THR A 279 1.66 16.01 9.78
C THR A 279 2.74 16.12 8.71
N ILE A 280 3.78 16.95 8.95
CA ILE A 280 4.94 17.05 8.05
C ILE A 280 5.72 15.72 8.02
N LEU A 281 6.00 15.14 9.19
CA LEU A 281 6.69 13.86 9.30
C LEU A 281 5.97 12.74 8.52
N SER A 282 4.66 12.64 8.69
CA SER A 282 3.83 11.65 7.98
C SER A 282 3.92 11.82 6.47
N SER A 283 3.92 13.07 5.99
CA SER A 283 4.07 13.37 4.57
C SER A 283 5.46 12.98 4.05
N VAL A 284 6.52 13.32 4.78
CA VAL A 284 7.90 12.92 4.44
C VAL A 284 8.02 11.40 4.39
N MET A 285 7.47 10.70 5.39
CA MET A 285 7.51 9.23 5.46
C MET A 285 6.73 8.59 4.32
N GLN A 286 5.57 9.14 3.95
CA GLN A 286 4.79 8.64 2.83
C GLN A 286 5.59 8.69 1.53
N PHE A 287 6.22 9.85 1.22
CA PHE A 287 7.12 9.96 0.06
C PHE A 287 8.30 9.01 0.12
N ALA A 288 8.90 8.88 1.30
CA ALA A 288 10.06 8.03 1.55
C ALA A 288 9.77 6.55 1.29
N MET A 289 8.58 6.08 1.65
CA MET A 289 8.22 4.66 1.54
C MET A 289 7.77 4.22 0.14
N LEU A 290 7.32 5.14 -0.73
CA LEU A 290 6.80 4.78 -2.06
C LEU A 290 7.81 4.03 -2.93
N PRO A 291 9.08 4.50 -3.10
CA PRO A 291 10.06 3.75 -3.88
C PRO A 291 10.39 2.39 -3.28
N LEU A 292 10.47 2.30 -1.96
CA LEU A 292 10.73 1.05 -1.26
C LEU A 292 9.63 0.01 -1.52
N GLN A 293 8.37 0.43 -1.43
CA GLN A 293 7.22 -0.42 -1.74
C GLN A 293 7.20 -0.84 -3.21
N GLY A 294 7.52 0.07 -4.13
CA GLY A 294 7.60 -0.24 -5.55
C GLY A 294 8.69 -1.27 -5.87
N ILE A 295 9.88 -1.15 -5.24
CA ILE A 295 10.97 -2.11 -5.39
C ILE A 295 10.56 -3.49 -4.86
N ALA A 296 9.92 -3.53 -3.69
CA ALA A 296 9.45 -4.77 -3.07
C ALA A 296 8.38 -5.47 -3.91
N GLN A 297 7.41 -4.70 -4.45
CA GLN A 297 6.39 -5.21 -5.36
C GLN A 297 6.98 -5.74 -6.67
N GLY A 298 8.06 -5.13 -7.17
CA GLY A 298 8.78 -5.61 -8.34
C GLY A 298 9.54 -6.93 -8.10
N ALA A 299 10.03 -7.16 -6.88
CA ALA A 299 10.73 -8.39 -6.50
C ALA A 299 9.76 -9.56 -6.25
N GLN A 300 8.54 -9.30 -5.84
CA GLN A 300 7.55 -10.30 -5.46
C GLN A 300 7.27 -11.35 -6.54
N PRO A 301 6.98 -11.01 -7.81
CA PRO A 301 6.74 -12.02 -8.85
C PRO A 301 7.94 -12.93 -9.08
N ILE A 302 9.17 -12.39 -8.99
CA ILE A 302 10.40 -13.16 -9.18
C ILE A 302 10.53 -14.20 -8.08
N SER A 303 10.38 -13.78 -6.81
CA SER A 303 10.48 -14.68 -5.66
C SER A 303 9.36 -15.74 -5.66
N SER A 304 8.11 -15.33 -5.89
CA SER A 304 6.96 -16.24 -5.87
C SER A 304 7.01 -17.29 -6.98
N TYR A 305 7.32 -16.87 -8.20
CA TYR A 305 7.46 -17.78 -9.34
C TYR A 305 8.58 -18.81 -9.11
N ASN A 306 9.78 -18.36 -8.72
CA ASN A 306 10.91 -19.23 -8.51
C ASN A 306 10.74 -20.13 -7.29
N TYR A 307 10.02 -19.69 -6.26
CA TYR A 307 9.63 -20.54 -5.15
C TYR A 307 8.70 -21.67 -5.60
N GLY A 308 7.71 -21.35 -6.43
CA GLY A 308 6.84 -22.35 -7.04
C GLY A 308 7.58 -23.33 -7.96
N ALA A 309 8.58 -22.85 -8.71
CA ALA A 309 9.43 -23.65 -9.60
C ALA A 309 10.50 -24.49 -8.85
N GLY A 310 10.55 -24.45 -7.52
CA GLY A 310 11.53 -25.19 -6.73
C GLY A 310 12.96 -24.62 -6.79
N ASN A 311 13.16 -23.42 -7.37
CA ASN A 311 14.49 -22.85 -7.55
C ASN A 311 14.96 -22.05 -6.33
N ALA A 312 15.43 -22.74 -5.29
CA ALA A 312 15.90 -22.14 -4.05
C ALA A 312 17.03 -21.12 -4.26
N GLN A 313 17.93 -21.36 -5.21
CA GLN A 313 19.04 -20.44 -5.51
C GLN A 313 18.54 -19.09 -6.01
N ARG A 314 17.59 -19.06 -6.94
CA ARG A 314 17.03 -17.82 -7.46
C ARG A 314 16.20 -17.06 -6.41
N VAL A 315 15.45 -17.77 -5.56
CA VAL A 315 14.74 -17.17 -4.41
C VAL A 315 15.74 -16.49 -3.48
N ARG A 316 16.85 -17.16 -3.15
CA ARG A 316 17.93 -16.60 -2.32
C ARG A 316 18.58 -15.37 -2.98
N GLN A 317 18.89 -15.43 -4.27
CA GLN A 317 19.46 -14.32 -5.03
C GLN A 317 18.52 -13.11 -5.05
N THR A 318 17.22 -13.32 -5.27
CA THR A 318 16.20 -12.26 -5.29
C THR A 318 16.11 -11.60 -3.92
N PHE A 319 16.09 -12.37 -2.83
CA PHE A 319 16.07 -11.83 -1.48
C PHE A 319 17.30 -10.95 -1.19
N TRP A 320 18.51 -11.45 -1.47
CA TRP A 320 19.72 -10.68 -1.20
C TRP A 320 19.83 -9.42 -2.06
N LEU A 321 19.37 -9.48 -3.32
CA LEU A 321 19.34 -8.30 -4.17
C LEU A 321 18.31 -7.29 -3.68
N LEU A 322 17.09 -7.74 -3.34
CA LEU A 322 16.06 -6.89 -2.75
C LEU A 322 16.56 -6.22 -1.46
N LEU A 323 17.20 -6.99 -0.57
CA LEU A 323 17.74 -6.48 0.67
C LEU A 323 18.81 -5.40 0.42
N LYS A 324 19.76 -5.65 -0.48
CA LYS A 324 20.83 -4.70 -0.82
C LYS A 324 20.26 -3.39 -1.38
N VAL A 325 19.32 -3.47 -2.31
CA VAL A 325 18.72 -2.29 -2.95
C VAL A 325 17.85 -1.51 -1.95
N SER A 326 17.01 -2.22 -1.18
CA SER A 326 16.14 -1.61 -0.19
C SER A 326 16.94 -0.97 0.97
N LEU A 327 17.95 -1.67 1.47
CA LEU A 327 18.82 -1.14 2.53
C LEU A 327 19.66 0.04 2.02
N GLY A 328 20.22 -0.05 0.80
CA GLY A 328 20.95 1.05 0.18
C GLY A 328 20.11 2.31 0.02
N TYR A 329 18.90 2.17 -0.50
CA TYR A 329 17.94 3.28 -0.59
C TYR A 329 17.61 3.86 0.79
N ALA A 330 17.26 3.00 1.75
CA ALA A 330 16.89 3.43 3.10
C ALA A 330 18.05 4.13 3.83
N LEU A 331 19.29 3.68 3.65
CA LEU A 331 20.50 4.33 4.21
C LEU A 331 20.74 5.71 3.60
N VAL A 332 20.62 5.84 2.28
CA VAL A 332 20.78 7.14 1.60
C VAL A 332 19.72 8.12 2.09
N LEU A 333 18.46 7.69 2.12
CA LEU A 333 17.35 8.53 2.58
C LEU A 333 17.51 8.92 4.07
N TRP A 334 17.85 7.95 4.92
CA TRP A 334 18.15 8.19 6.33
C TRP A 334 19.27 9.23 6.48
N GLY A 335 20.37 9.08 5.74
CA GLY A 335 21.48 10.02 5.74
C GLY A 335 21.04 11.42 5.31
N CYS A 336 20.26 11.57 4.26
CA CYS A 336 19.70 12.85 3.82
C CYS A 336 18.84 13.51 4.89
N ILE A 337 17.96 12.74 5.54
CA ILE A 337 17.09 13.26 6.61
C ILE A 337 17.93 13.66 7.85
N GLN A 338 18.91 12.87 8.26
CA GLN A 338 19.75 13.17 9.41
C GLN A 338 20.64 14.41 9.18
N LEU A 339 21.17 14.57 7.96
CA LEU A 339 22.05 15.69 7.62
C LEU A 339 21.28 16.99 7.35
N PHE A 340 20.14 16.89 6.64
CA PHE A 340 19.39 18.05 6.13
C PHE A 340 17.90 18.05 6.55
N PRO A 341 17.54 17.82 7.83
CA PRO A 341 16.13 17.70 8.23
C PRO A 341 15.33 18.99 7.99
N GLY A 342 15.98 20.16 8.14
CA GLY A 342 15.35 21.46 7.90
C GLY A 342 14.93 21.68 6.45
N VAL A 343 15.61 21.05 5.48
CA VAL A 343 15.23 21.14 4.07
C VAL A 343 13.89 20.44 3.85
N PHE A 344 13.72 19.24 4.42
CA PHE A 344 12.46 18.48 4.33
C PHE A 344 11.30 19.24 5.00
N ALA A 345 11.52 19.86 6.16
CA ALA A 345 10.48 20.62 6.84
C ALA A 345 10.08 21.88 6.05
N ARG A 346 11.04 22.62 5.46
CA ARG A 346 10.79 23.84 4.68
C ARG A 346 9.97 23.62 3.40
N ILE A 347 9.96 22.41 2.87
CA ILE A 347 9.11 22.05 1.71
C ILE A 347 7.63 22.24 2.06
N PHE A 348 7.24 22.01 3.33
CA PHE A 348 5.84 22.00 3.75
C PHE A 348 5.38 23.28 4.43
N THR A 349 6.28 24.05 5.03
CA THR A 349 5.93 25.27 5.76
C THR A 349 7.04 26.31 5.73
N PRO A 350 6.69 27.63 5.62
CA PRO A 350 7.64 28.72 5.78
C PRO A 350 7.83 29.13 7.25
N ASP A 351 7.03 28.62 8.19
CA ASP A 351 7.08 28.99 9.62
C ASP A 351 8.39 28.49 10.25
N ALA A 352 9.22 29.43 10.69
CA ALA A 352 10.55 29.14 11.23
C ALA A 352 10.52 28.33 12.53
N GLU A 353 9.52 28.55 13.40
CA GLU A 353 9.37 27.82 14.65
C GLU A 353 8.99 26.37 14.39
N LEU A 354 7.98 26.15 13.53
CA LEU A 354 7.54 24.81 13.12
C LEU A 354 8.65 24.07 12.38
N VAL A 355 9.41 24.76 11.50
CA VAL A 355 10.57 24.17 10.81
C VAL A 355 11.64 23.71 11.78
N ALA A 356 12.02 24.56 12.75
CA ALA A 356 13.04 24.23 13.74
C ALA A 356 12.63 23.04 14.63
N PHE A 357 11.40 23.06 15.11
CA PHE A 357 10.85 21.95 15.91
C PHE A 357 10.77 20.66 15.08
N THR A 358 10.19 20.73 13.88
CA THR A 358 10.06 19.57 12.98
C THR A 358 11.41 18.97 12.62
N ALA A 359 12.44 19.79 12.34
CA ALA A 359 13.79 19.31 12.06
C ALA A 359 14.39 18.51 13.21
N GLY A 360 14.14 18.94 14.45
CA GLY A 360 14.58 18.23 15.65
C GLY A 360 13.90 16.88 15.82
N VAL A 361 12.56 16.85 15.73
CA VAL A 361 11.79 15.61 15.93
C VAL A 361 11.87 14.66 14.72
N LEU A 362 12.11 15.17 13.52
CA LEU A 362 12.32 14.37 12.32
C LEU A 362 13.56 13.46 12.43
N ARG A 363 14.65 13.99 13.01
CA ARG A 363 15.84 13.19 13.31
C ARG A 363 15.56 12.05 14.27
N ILE A 364 14.74 12.30 15.29
CA ILE A 364 14.37 11.29 16.29
C ILE A 364 13.45 10.24 15.64
N TYR A 365 12.36 10.67 15.02
CA TYR A 365 11.37 9.81 14.43
C TYR A 365 11.94 8.90 13.34
N CYS A 366 12.78 9.46 12.46
CA CYS A 366 13.47 8.73 11.40
C CYS A 366 14.79 8.09 11.86
N GLY A 367 15.08 8.04 13.16
CA GLY A 367 16.36 7.53 13.68
C GLY A 367 16.69 6.11 13.24
N ALA A 368 15.68 5.24 13.11
CA ALA A 368 15.82 3.86 12.69
C ALA A 368 15.34 3.59 11.24
N LEU A 369 15.10 4.64 10.44
CA LEU A 369 14.53 4.52 9.09
C LEU A 369 15.30 3.56 8.17
N PHE A 370 16.63 3.50 8.31
CA PHE A 370 17.46 2.58 7.52
C PHE A 370 17.08 1.10 7.74
N LEU A 371 16.56 0.74 8.91
CA LEU A 371 16.10 -0.62 9.21
C LEU A 371 14.86 -1.02 8.41
N MET A 372 14.09 -0.03 7.90
CA MET A 372 12.90 -0.32 7.09
C MET A 372 13.23 -1.05 5.80
N GLY A 373 14.46 -0.87 5.25
CA GLY A 373 14.92 -1.66 4.12
C GLY A 373 14.98 -3.16 4.42
N ILE A 374 15.42 -3.53 5.62
CA ILE A 374 15.45 -4.92 6.10
C ILE A 374 14.02 -5.43 6.33
N GLN A 375 13.21 -4.64 7.04
CA GLN A 375 11.83 -4.99 7.36
C GLN A 375 11.02 -5.32 6.12
N ILE A 376 11.07 -4.44 5.11
CA ILE A 376 10.33 -4.60 3.85
C ILE A 376 10.83 -5.80 3.05
N ALA A 377 12.16 -6.01 2.98
CA ALA A 377 12.72 -7.16 2.28
C ALA A 377 12.28 -8.50 2.90
N CYS A 378 12.33 -8.61 4.23
CA CYS A 378 11.87 -9.81 4.94
C CYS A 378 10.36 -10.02 4.81
N GLN A 379 9.57 -8.97 5.03
CA GLN A 379 8.11 -9.02 4.95
C GLN A 379 7.65 -9.43 3.54
N MET A 380 8.19 -8.78 2.50
CA MET A 380 7.85 -9.10 1.11
C MET A 380 8.25 -10.53 0.74
N THR A 381 9.36 -11.02 1.25
CA THR A 381 9.79 -12.40 1.00
C THR A 381 8.86 -13.41 1.68
N PHE A 382 8.39 -13.17 2.91
CA PHE A 382 7.37 -14.00 3.54
C PHE A 382 6.08 -14.07 2.72
N VAL A 383 5.62 -12.93 2.22
CA VAL A 383 4.46 -12.86 1.32
C VAL A 383 4.72 -13.65 0.04
N SER A 384 5.90 -13.46 -0.57
CA SER A 384 6.27 -14.10 -1.84
C SER A 384 6.35 -15.62 -1.77
N ILE A 385 6.80 -16.18 -0.64
CA ILE A 385 6.86 -17.64 -0.43
C ILE A 385 5.55 -18.21 0.15
N GLY A 386 4.53 -17.37 0.34
CA GLY A 386 3.22 -17.78 0.83
C GLY A 386 3.15 -18.10 2.33
N ASN A 387 4.10 -17.61 3.13
CA ASN A 387 4.15 -17.83 4.58
C ASN A 387 3.25 -16.83 5.32
N ALA A 388 1.95 -17.09 5.35
CA ALA A 388 0.96 -16.24 5.99
C ALA A 388 1.20 -16.04 7.50
N PRO A 389 1.46 -17.09 8.33
CA PRO A 389 1.66 -16.91 9.75
C PRO A 389 2.79 -15.94 10.09
N CYS A 390 3.96 -16.11 9.46
CA CYS A 390 5.11 -15.24 9.70
C CYS A 390 4.84 -13.79 9.23
N SER A 391 4.18 -13.62 8.09
CA SER A 391 3.79 -12.32 7.57
C SER A 391 2.85 -11.57 8.53
N ILE A 392 1.86 -12.25 9.08
CA ILE A 392 0.92 -11.69 10.07
C ILE A 392 1.65 -11.35 11.38
N ILE A 393 2.48 -12.27 11.90
CA ILE A 393 3.24 -12.03 13.13
C ILE A 393 4.08 -10.77 13.03
N VAL A 394 4.80 -10.61 11.92
CA VAL A 394 5.66 -9.43 11.69
C VAL A 394 4.85 -8.14 11.62
N ALA A 395 3.68 -8.16 10.94
CA ALA A 395 2.80 -7.00 10.84
C ALA A 395 2.21 -6.60 12.19
N VAL A 396 1.68 -7.57 12.94
CA VAL A 396 1.05 -7.34 14.26
C VAL A 396 2.09 -6.93 15.30
N LEU A 397 3.25 -7.58 15.32
CA LEU A 397 4.33 -7.28 16.27
C LEU A 397 4.72 -5.81 16.19
N ARG A 398 5.00 -5.29 15.00
CA ARG A 398 5.45 -3.92 14.82
C ARG A 398 4.39 -2.89 15.21
N LYS A 399 3.16 -3.04 14.72
CA LYS A 399 2.12 -2.02 14.83
C LYS A 399 1.36 -2.07 16.14
N PHE A 400 0.88 -3.25 16.53
CA PHE A 400 -0.01 -3.40 17.69
C PHE A 400 0.71 -3.77 18.98
N VAL A 401 1.74 -4.63 18.91
CA VAL A 401 2.43 -5.10 20.12
C VAL A 401 3.50 -4.11 20.57
N LEU A 402 4.17 -3.44 19.65
CA LEU A 402 5.28 -2.54 19.98
C LEU A 402 4.88 -1.07 19.87
N LEU A 403 4.52 -0.60 18.67
CA LEU A 403 4.34 0.83 18.42
C LEU A 403 3.20 1.41 19.25
N LEU A 404 2.03 0.81 19.20
CA LEU A 404 0.85 1.34 19.90
C LEU A 404 1.06 1.48 21.42
N PRO A 405 1.57 0.47 22.15
CA PRO A 405 1.88 0.62 23.57
C PRO A 405 3.00 1.65 23.84
N LEU A 406 4.03 1.71 23.00
CA LEU A 406 5.15 2.65 23.21
C LEU A 406 4.74 4.11 23.07
N ILE A 407 3.77 4.44 22.19
CA ILE A 407 3.21 5.80 22.07
C ILE A 407 2.70 6.31 23.43
N TYR A 408 2.10 5.44 24.23
CA TYR A 408 1.54 5.79 25.54
C TYR A 408 2.53 5.58 26.69
N LEU A 409 3.42 4.59 26.60
CA LEU A 409 4.33 4.22 27.70
C LEU A 409 5.53 5.17 27.79
N LEU A 410 6.19 5.49 26.66
CA LEU A 410 7.43 6.28 26.68
C LEU A 410 7.27 7.68 27.27
N PRO A 411 6.17 8.43 27.08
CA PRO A 411 5.97 9.72 27.74
C PRO A 411 5.94 9.67 29.27
N HIS A 412 5.65 8.51 29.85
CA HIS A 412 5.71 8.33 31.30
C HIS A 412 7.11 7.95 31.82
N LEU A 413 7.99 7.53 30.94
CA LEU A 413 9.34 7.08 31.31
C LEU A 413 10.42 8.14 31.09
N LEU A 414 10.15 9.14 30.22
CA LEU A 414 11.13 10.15 29.82
C LEU A 414 10.69 11.55 30.26
N ALA A 415 11.67 12.41 30.58
CA ALA A 415 11.42 13.77 31.02
C ALA A 415 10.78 14.67 29.94
N ASP A 416 11.23 14.56 28.69
CA ASP A 416 10.64 15.24 27.55
C ASP A 416 9.55 14.36 26.95
N GLN A 417 8.33 14.54 27.43
CA GLN A 417 7.18 13.73 27.04
C GLN A 417 6.84 13.85 25.56
N THR A 418 6.99 15.03 24.97
CA THR A 418 6.71 15.25 23.55
C THR A 418 7.68 14.50 22.66
N ARG A 419 8.98 14.61 22.92
CA ARG A 419 9.99 13.85 22.18
C ARG A 419 9.89 12.35 22.41
N ALA A 420 9.43 11.94 23.60
CA ALA A 420 9.19 10.54 23.93
C ALA A 420 8.14 9.90 23.01
N VAL A 421 7.07 10.65 22.65
CA VAL A 421 6.07 10.16 21.69
C VAL A 421 6.70 9.90 20.31
N PHE A 422 7.51 10.82 19.81
CA PHE A 422 8.20 10.64 18.53
C PHE A 422 9.24 9.50 18.58
N LEU A 423 9.84 9.24 19.74
CA LEU A 423 10.80 8.16 19.94
C LEU A 423 10.15 6.76 19.88
N ALA A 424 8.84 6.68 20.03
CA ALA A 424 8.10 5.41 19.96
C ALA A 424 8.32 4.68 18.63
N GLU A 425 8.37 5.40 17.50
CA GLU A 425 8.58 4.81 16.17
C GLU A 425 9.94 4.12 16.04
N PRO A 426 11.10 4.80 16.24
CA PRO A 426 12.40 4.15 16.08
C PRO A 426 12.65 3.04 17.11
N VAL A 427 12.12 3.14 18.32
CA VAL A 427 12.24 2.06 19.33
C VAL A 427 11.43 0.84 18.88
N ALA A 428 10.20 1.04 18.43
CA ALA A 428 9.38 -0.04 17.88
C ALA A 428 10.06 -0.69 16.66
N ASP A 429 10.65 0.11 15.77
CA ASP A 429 11.33 -0.37 14.57
C ASP A 429 12.55 -1.24 14.89
N VAL A 430 13.41 -0.80 15.83
CA VAL A 430 14.59 -1.59 16.26
C VAL A 430 14.18 -2.95 16.80
N ILE A 431 13.19 -2.98 17.69
CA ILE A 431 12.73 -4.24 18.32
C ILE A 431 12.04 -5.12 17.27
N ALA A 432 11.15 -4.53 16.46
CA ALA A 432 10.41 -5.26 15.44
C ALA A 432 11.34 -5.85 14.37
N VAL A 433 12.31 -5.08 13.88
CA VAL A 433 13.25 -5.56 12.85
C VAL A 433 14.14 -6.65 13.42
N THR A 434 14.61 -6.52 14.67
CA THR A 434 15.38 -7.58 15.33
C THR A 434 14.58 -8.87 15.41
N GLY A 435 13.32 -8.82 15.89
CA GLY A 435 12.43 -9.97 15.92
C GLY A 435 12.16 -10.54 14.52
N THR A 436 11.96 -9.66 13.53
CA THR A 436 11.75 -10.05 12.14
C THR A 436 12.95 -10.79 11.57
N VAL A 437 14.17 -10.31 11.79
CA VAL A 437 15.41 -10.95 11.31
C VAL A 437 15.61 -12.33 11.92
N ILE A 438 15.34 -12.47 13.23
CA ILE A 438 15.44 -13.78 13.92
C ILE A 438 14.42 -14.76 13.31
N LEU A 439 13.16 -14.36 13.22
CA LEU A 439 12.09 -15.18 12.64
C LEU A 439 12.40 -15.54 11.18
N PHE A 440 12.82 -14.54 10.40
CA PHE A 440 13.12 -14.69 8.99
C PHE A 440 14.29 -15.66 8.76
N SER A 441 15.38 -15.50 9.52
CA SER A 441 16.56 -16.37 9.37
C SER A 441 16.22 -17.84 9.60
N SER A 442 15.37 -18.13 10.57
CA SER A 442 14.90 -19.49 10.86
C SER A 442 13.98 -20.03 9.76
N GLN A 443 12.91 -19.30 9.46
CA GLN A 443 11.84 -19.76 8.58
C GLN A 443 12.27 -19.78 7.10
N PHE A 444 13.06 -18.81 6.67
CA PHE A 444 13.57 -18.75 5.30
C PHE A 444 14.53 -19.91 5.00
N ARG A 445 15.44 -20.24 5.95
CA ARG A 445 16.30 -21.43 5.82
C ARG A 445 15.48 -22.72 5.73
N LYS A 446 14.42 -22.84 6.55
CA LYS A 446 13.52 -24.00 6.52
C LYS A 446 12.81 -24.11 5.17
N ALA A 447 12.29 -22.98 4.65
CA ALA A 447 11.61 -22.94 3.35
C ALA A 447 12.54 -23.34 2.19
N LEU A 448 13.78 -22.82 2.16
CA LEU A 448 14.75 -23.15 1.12
C LEU A 448 15.22 -24.62 1.18
N ARG A 449 15.45 -25.18 2.39
CA ARG A 449 15.79 -26.61 2.55
C ARG A 449 14.65 -27.52 2.07
N GLY A 450 13.39 -27.13 2.31
CA GLY A 450 12.23 -27.84 1.78
C GLY A 450 12.29 -27.95 0.26
N LEU A 451 12.55 -26.84 -0.45
CA LEU A 451 12.68 -26.82 -1.90
C LEU A 451 13.87 -27.67 -2.43
N GLU A 452 15.01 -27.65 -1.71
CA GLU A 452 16.20 -28.44 -2.09
C GLU A 452 15.98 -29.95 -1.91
N ASN A 453 15.17 -30.36 -0.94
CA ASN A 453 14.84 -31.77 -0.69
C ASN A 453 13.79 -32.28 -1.68
N ASP A 454 12.75 -31.49 -1.99
CA ASP A 454 11.73 -31.85 -2.98
C ASP A 454 12.31 -32.04 -4.40
N ASN A 455 13.40 -31.33 -4.72
CA ASN A 455 14.11 -31.50 -5.99
C ASN A 455 15.04 -32.75 -6.05
N LYS A 456 15.31 -33.40 -4.93
CA LYS A 456 16.13 -34.60 -4.84
C LYS A 456 15.34 -35.90 -4.80
N SER A 457 14.03 -35.80 -4.48
CA SER A 457 13.07 -36.91 -4.51
C SER A 457 12.38 -36.99 -5.87
#